data_aed55409eeeca3ebff60934b1dbd7720
#
_entry.id   aed55409eeeca3ebff60934b1dbd7720
#
_cell.length_a   1.000
_cell.length_b   1.000
_cell.length_c   1.000
_cell.angle_alpha   90.00
_cell.angle_beta   90.00
_cell.angle_gamma   90.00
#
_symmetry.space_group_name_H-M   'P 1'
#
loop_
_entity.id
_entity.type
_entity.pdbx_description
1 polymer ?
#
loop_
_entity_poly.entity_id
_entity_poly.type
_entity_poly.pdbx_seq_one_letter_code
_entity_poly.pdbx_strand_id
1 'polypeptide(L)' 'MPIDKSGTHEEIVQELMRAYEKNGKIGNHTPRDKEEAMRIANAIAYRVKGEK' A
#
# COMPACT_ATOMS: atom_id res chain seq x y z
N MET A 1 -0.24 -20.16 10.34
CA MET A 1 -0.35 -19.55 10.17
C MET A 1 -0.84 -18.82 10.28
N PRO A 2 -0.94 -18.27 10.32
CA PRO A 2 -1.33 -17.48 10.33
C PRO A 2 -1.83 -16.74 10.53
N ILE A 3 -1.81 -16.00 10.67
CA ILE A 3 -2.08 -15.35 10.89
C ILE A 3 -2.79 -14.51 10.89
N ASP A 4 -3.04 -13.79 10.94
CA ASP A 4 -3.82 -12.99 10.85
C ASP A 4 -3.79 -12.21 10.16
N LYS A 5 -3.83 -11.91 9.80
CA LYS A 5 -3.84 -11.29 9.14
C LYS A 5 -4.45 -10.19 8.79
N SER A 6 -5.10 -9.80 8.73
CA SER A 6 -5.84 -8.75 8.29
C SER A 6 -5.31 -7.49 8.81
N GLY A 7 -5.10 -6.49 8.05
CA GLY A 7 -4.59 -5.26 8.54
C GLY A 7 -3.11 -5.22 8.74
N THR A 8 -2.41 -6.20 8.27
CA THR A 8 -0.98 -6.15 8.41
C THR A 8 -0.42 -5.17 7.40
N HIS A 9 0.73 -4.66 7.70
CA HIS A 9 1.37 -3.71 6.82
C HIS A 9 1.50 -4.27 5.42
N GLU A 10 1.91 -5.50 5.34
CA GLU A 10 2.09 -6.12 4.06
C GLU A 10 0.81 -6.21 3.26
N GLU A 11 -0.25 -6.54 3.92
CA GLU A 11 -1.50 -6.64 3.25
C GLU A 11 -1.96 -5.32 2.71
N ILE A 12 -1.78 -4.26 3.47
CA ILE A 12 -2.16 -2.95 3.04
C ILE A 12 -1.33 -2.55 1.83
N VAL A 13 -0.05 -2.81 1.88
CA VAL A 13 0.83 -2.47 0.77
C VAL A 13 0.40 -3.23 -0.47
N GLN A 14 0.05 -4.48 -0.32
CA GLN A 14 -0.35 -5.27 -1.45
C GLN A 14 -1.61 -4.72 -2.09
N GLU A 15 -2.55 -4.33 -1.28
CA GLU A 15 -3.77 -3.79 -1.82
C GLU A 15 -3.51 -2.50 -2.57
N LEU A 16 -2.65 -1.66 -2.03
CA LEU A 16 -2.33 -0.42 -2.69
C LEU A 16 -1.60 -0.65 -4.00
N MET A 17 -0.71 -1.64 -3.99
CA MET A 17 0.01 -1.94 -5.22
C MET A 17 -0.94 -2.49 -6.27
N ARG A 18 -1.93 -3.22 -5.84
CA ARG A 18 -2.89 -3.75 -6.76
C ARG A 18 -3.67 -2.61 -7.41
N ALA A 19 -4.04 -1.62 -6.61
CA ALA A 19 -4.75 -0.48 -7.13
C ALA A 19 -3.88 0.25 -8.14
N TYR A 20 -2.58 0.33 -7.85
CA TYR A 20 -1.67 0.97 -8.75
C TYR A 20 -1.64 0.25 -10.10
N GLU A 21 -1.59 -1.05 -10.06
CA GLU A 21 -1.53 -1.83 -11.28
C GLU A 21 -2.82 -1.70 -12.07
N LYS A 22 -3.90 -1.59 -11.38
CA LYS A 22 -5.15 -1.49 -12.05
C LYS A 22 -5.45 -0.09 -12.56
N ASN A 23 -5.23 0.91 -11.77
CA ASN A 23 -5.56 2.27 -12.14
C ASN A 23 -4.37 3.15 -12.46
N GLY A 24 -3.23 2.71 -12.17
CA GLY A 24 -2.04 3.52 -12.40
C GLY A 24 -1.80 4.54 -11.32
N LYS A 25 -2.51 4.42 -10.22
CA LYS A 25 -2.28 5.37 -9.15
C LYS A 25 -2.69 4.77 -7.83
N ILE A 26 -2.23 5.33 -6.77
CA ILE A 26 -2.53 4.87 -5.44
C ILE A 26 -3.24 5.99 -4.70
N GLY A 27 -4.51 5.81 -4.45
CA GLY A 27 -5.27 6.84 -3.78
C GLY A 27 -5.25 8.09 -4.64
N ASN A 28 -4.71 9.14 -4.08
CA ASN A 28 -4.61 10.39 -4.82
C ASN A 28 -3.25 10.57 -5.43
N HIS A 29 -2.37 9.60 -5.28
CA HIS A 29 -1.01 9.74 -5.76
C HIS A 29 -0.83 9.05 -7.10
N THR A 30 -0.04 9.64 -7.95
CA THR A 30 0.25 9.05 -9.24
C THR A 30 1.73 8.79 -9.33
N PRO A 31 2.18 7.62 -8.90
CA PRO A 31 3.61 7.33 -8.91
C PRO A 31 4.13 7.25 -10.33
N ARG A 32 5.40 7.61 -10.46
CA ARG A 32 6.02 7.59 -11.75
C ARG A 32 6.34 6.18 -12.16
N ASP A 33 6.78 5.35 -11.26
CA ASP A 33 7.12 4.00 -11.61
C ASP A 33 6.83 3.14 -10.40
N LYS A 34 7.13 1.88 -10.53
CA LYS A 34 6.83 0.94 -9.51
C LYS A 34 7.56 1.23 -8.21
N GLU A 35 8.76 1.68 -8.31
CA GLU A 35 9.53 1.97 -7.13
C GLU A 35 8.86 3.06 -6.33
N GLU A 36 8.43 4.09 -6.99
CA GLU A 36 7.77 5.16 -6.31
C GLU A 36 6.44 4.67 -5.75
N ALA A 37 5.75 3.82 -6.49
CA ALA A 37 4.50 3.28 -6.03
C ALA A 37 4.70 2.54 -4.72
N MET A 38 5.77 1.77 -4.63
CA MET A 38 6.04 1.05 -3.42
C MET A 38 6.30 1.98 -2.25
N ARG A 39 7.02 3.04 -2.51
CA ARG A 39 7.31 4.00 -1.47
C ARG A 39 6.03 4.62 -0.97
N ILE A 40 5.16 5.03 -1.86
CA ILE A 40 3.91 5.64 -1.49
C ILE A 40 3.04 4.63 -0.74
N ALA A 41 3.00 3.41 -1.22
CA ALA A 41 2.20 2.39 -0.58
C ALA A 41 2.69 2.14 0.85
N ASN A 42 4.00 2.09 1.01
CA ASN A 42 4.55 1.87 2.33
C ASN A 42 4.20 3.04 3.26
N ALA A 43 4.29 4.22 2.75
CA ALA A 43 4.00 5.39 3.57
C ALA A 43 2.54 5.38 4.01
N ILE A 44 1.66 5.05 3.11
CA ILE A 44 0.26 5.01 3.46
C ILE A 44 -0.01 3.89 4.45
N ALA A 45 0.60 2.75 4.24
CA ALA A 45 0.40 1.64 5.14
C ALA A 45 0.89 1.98 6.54
N TYR A 46 1.98 2.69 6.61
CA TYR A 46 2.52 3.10 7.88
C TYR A 46 1.55 4.03 8.56
N ARG A 47 0.97 4.95 7.83
CA ARG A 47 0.06 5.86 8.40
C ARG A 47 -1.15 5.15 8.93
N VAL A 48 -1.71 4.25 8.20
CA VAL A 48 -2.88 3.53 8.61
C VAL A 48 -2.60 2.71 9.83
N LYS A 49 -1.49 2.01 9.84
CA LYS A 49 -1.15 1.19 10.95
C LYS A 49 -0.71 1.98 12.14
N GLY A 50 0.10 2.92 11.94
CA GLY A 50 0.65 3.68 13.02
C GLY A 50 -0.30 4.63 13.62
N GLU A 51 -1.43 4.84 13.03
CA GLU A 51 -2.30 5.71 13.53
C GLU A 51 -2.76 5.42 14.87
N LYS A 52 -2.90 4.64 15.37
CA LYS A 52 -3.25 4.31 16.61
C LYS A 52 -3.79 5.07 17.32
#